data_99042959356fea5eecbf94da1321b3e9
#
_entry.id   99042959356fea5eecbf94da1321b3e9
#
_cell.length_a   1.000
_cell.length_b   1.000
_cell.length_c   1.000
_cell.angle_alpha   90.00
_cell.angle_beta   90.00
_cell.angle_gamma   90.00
#
_symmetry.space_group_name_H-M   'P 1'
#
loop_
_entity.id
_entity.type
_entity.pdbx_description
1 polymer ?
#
loop_
_entity_poly.entity_id
_entity_poly.type
_entity_poly.pdbx_seq_one_letter_code
_entity_poly.pdbx_strand_id
1 'polypeptide(L)'
;MKRIAALMLFMSLSLPAHANLCFDNAGRDNHIDPLLLMAIGIHESRLRAGAINSANTNKTEDVCAMQVNSIHFKELEGFNITRSDLLKNPCICVYTGTWVLAKIFKQYGKNWNSVGIYNAGAGKNRAAIRKKYSDTIKSIYSILLARQILENKQATQNPTYPSNPQPLKPAHFYPQQGVK
;
A
#
# COMPACT_ATOMS: atom_id res chain seq x y z
N MET A 1 0.70 -55.00 -33.22
CA MET A 1 1.05 -53.57 -33.30
C MET A 1 0.18 -52.83 -32.29
N LYS A 2 0.71 -52.54 -31.08
CA LYS A 2 -0.02 -51.89 -29.98
C LYS A 2 0.23 -50.39 -30.07
N ARG A 3 -0.82 -49.59 -30.34
CA ARG A 3 -0.76 -48.12 -30.32
C ARG A 3 -0.91 -47.64 -28.88
N ILE A 4 0.15 -47.09 -28.30
CA ILE A 4 0.13 -46.42 -26.98
C ILE A 4 -0.32 -44.99 -27.24
N ALA A 5 -1.55 -44.63 -26.81
CA ALA A 5 -2.04 -43.26 -26.81
C ALA A 5 -1.48 -42.57 -25.56
N ALA A 6 -0.54 -41.63 -25.77
CA ALA A 6 -0.02 -40.79 -24.71
C ALA A 6 -1.05 -39.69 -24.39
N LEU A 7 -1.68 -39.81 -23.23
CA LEU A 7 -2.61 -38.79 -22.68
C LEU A 7 -1.77 -37.65 -22.13
N MET A 8 -1.65 -36.54 -22.85
CA MET A 8 -1.02 -35.31 -22.33
C MET A 8 -1.99 -34.64 -21.36
N LEU A 9 -1.68 -34.75 -20.05
CA LEU A 9 -2.37 -34.05 -18.99
C LEU A 9 -1.91 -32.59 -19.02
N PHE A 10 -2.72 -31.69 -19.60
CA PHE A 10 -2.50 -30.25 -19.52
C PHE A 10 -2.79 -29.79 -18.08
N MET A 11 -1.73 -29.65 -17.31
CA MET A 11 -1.78 -29.03 -15.98
C MET A 11 -1.92 -27.51 -16.18
N SER A 12 -3.16 -27.02 -16.16
CA SER A 12 -3.45 -25.59 -16.19
C SER A 12 -2.89 -24.95 -14.91
N LEU A 13 -1.71 -24.29 -15.01
CA LEU A 13 -1.23 -23.38 -13.96
C LEU A 13 -2.21 -22.22 -13.88
N SER A 14 -3.15 -22.30 -12.95
CA SER A 14 -3.93 -21.13 -12.53
C SER A 14 -2.97 -20.15 -11.84
N LEU A 15 -2.57 -19.09 -12.54
CA LEU A 15 -1.87 -17.96 -11.95
C LEU A 15 -2.76 -17.41 -10.82
N PRO A 16 -2.22 -17.17 -9.61
CA PRO A 16 -3.00 -16.55 -8.54
C PRO A 16 -3.49 -15.19 -9.06
N ALA A 17 -4.81 -15.00 -9.06
CA ALA A 17 -5.40 -13.70 -9.31
C ALA A 17 -4.81 -12.75 -8.25
N HIS A 18 -3.92 -11.84 -8.66
CA HIS A 18 -3.44 -10.80 -7.76
C HIS A 18 -4.67 -9.98 -7.34
N ALA A 19 -5.03 -10.07 -6.07
CA ALA A 19 -6.10 -9.26 -5.53
C ALA A 19 -5.78 -7.79 -5.85
N ASN A 20 -6.69 -7.14 -6.61
CA ASN A 20 -6.53 -5.74 -6.94
C ASN A 20 -6.61 -4.93 -5.64
N LEU A 21 -5.49 -4.46 -5.16
CA LEU A 21 -5.36 -3.72 -3.91
C LEU A 21 -5.80 -2.25 -4.02
N CYS A 22 -6.30 -1.82 -5.17
CA CYS A 22 -6.92 -0.49 -5.38
C CYS A 22 -6.05 0.72 -4.98
N PHE A 23 -4.71 0.60 -4.96
CA PHE A 23 -3.82 1.70 -4.57
C PHE A 23 -4.00 2.94 -5.45
N ASP A 24 -4.17 2.75 -6.77
CA ASP A 24 -4.35 3.85 -7.72
C ASP A 24 -5.63 4.64 -7.42
N ASN A 25 -6.73 3.94 -7.18
CA ASN A 25 -8.01 4.56 -6.85
C ASN A 25 -7.95 5.27 -5.50
N ALA A 26 -7.49 4.58 -4.46
CA ALA A 26 -7.39 5.15 -3.12
C ALA A 26 -6.46 6.37 -3.08
N GLY A 27 -5.33 6.31 -3.79
CA GLY A 27 -4.39 7.41 -3.90
C GLY A 27 -4.98 8.62 -4.62
N ARG A 28 -5.62 8.40 -5.77
CA ARG A 28 -6.28 9.46 -6.53
C ARG A 28 -7.37 10.15 -5.72
N ASP A 29 -8.26 9.38 -5.10
CA ASP A 29 -9.43 9.89 -4.38
C ASP A 29 -9.03 10.66 -3.10
N ASN A 30 -7.86 10.36 -2.53
CA ASN A 30 -7.33 11.04 -1.34
C ASN A 30 -6.15 11.99 -1.63
N HIS A 31 -5.82 12.22 -2.90
CA HIS A 31 -4.66 13.05 -3.32
C HIS A 31 -3.33 12.62 -2.67
N ILE A 32 -3.13 11.31 -2.54
CA ILE A 32 -1.90 10.68 -2.03
C ILE A 32 -1.30 9.84 -3.15
N ASP A 33 0.03 9.91 -3.31
CA ASP A 33 0.72 9.12 -4.33
C ASP A 33 0.47 7.62 -4.12
N PRO A 34 -0.10 6.90 -5.13
CA PRO A 34 -0.33 5.46 -5.06
C PRO A 34 0.92 4.64 -4.74
N LEU A 35 2.09 5.06 -5.24
CA LEU A 35 3.36 4.39 -4.95
C LEU A 35 3.75 4.52 -3.48
N LEU A 36 3.41 5.64 -2.82
CA LEU A 36 3.62 5.79 -1.39
C LEU A 36 2.73 4.82 -0.60
N LEU A 37 1.46 4.69 -0.99
CA LEU A 37 0.54 3.73 -0.35
C LEU A 37 1.02 2.29 -0.57
N MET A 38 1.48 1.97 -1.77
CA MET A 38 2.05 0.66 -2.08
C MET A 38 3.31 0.38 -1.27
N ALA A 39 4.21 1.36 -1.12
CA ALA A 39 5.42 1.24 -0.30
C ALA A 39 5.09 0.95 1.16
N ILE A 40 4.06 1.60 1.71
CA ILE A 40 3.54 1.31 3.05
C ILE A 40 3.00 -0.12 3.12
N GLY A 41 2.11 -0.53 2.22
CA GLY A 41 1.56 -1.89 2.21
C GLY A 41 2.62 -2.99 2.05
N ILE A 42 3.66 -2.75 1.25
CA ILE A 42 4.82 -3.66 1.13
C ILE A 42 5.53 -3.79 2.48
N HIS A 43 5.81 -2.68 3.14
CA HIS A 43 6.49 -2.69 4.43
C HIS A 43 5.66 -3.35 5.52
N GLU A 44 4.38 -3.01 5.61
CA GLU A 44 3.48 -3.45 6.68
C GLU A 44 3.20 -4.95 6.63
N SER A 45 2.94 -5.50 5.45
CA SER A 45 2.48 -6.88 5.34
C SER A 45 3.04 -7.66 4.16
N ARG A 46 3.89 -7.06 3.31
CA ARG A 46 4.25 -7.58 1.99
C ARG A 46 3.01 -7.77 1.11
N LEU A 47 2.07 -6.83 1.21
CA LEU A 47 0.80 -6.81 0.47
C LEU A 47 -0.14 -7.99 0.79
N ARG A 48 0.00 -8.64 1.94
CA ARG A 48 -0.87 -9.76 2.34
C ARG A 48 -2.22 -9.23 2.83
N ALA A 49 -3.27 -9.44 2.03
CA ALA A 49 -4.63 -8.94 2.31
C ALA A 49 -5.17 -9.43 3.68
N GLY A 50 -4.92 -10.68 4.05
CA GLY A 50 -5.39 -11.27 5.31
C GLY A 50 -4.36 -11.21 6.46
N ALA A 51 -3.37 -10.30 6.41
CA ALA A 51 -2.37 -10.19 7.48
C ALA A 51 -3.01 -9.77 8.81
N ILE A 52 -2.59 -10.39 9.90
CA ILE A 52 -2.99 -10.03 11.26
C ILE A 52 -1.73 -10.01 12.13
N ASN A 53 -1.55 -8.95 12.89
CA ASN A 53 -0.57 -8.83 13.95
C ASN A 53 -1.28 -8.52 15.28
N SER A 54 -1.24 -9.45 16.21
CA SER A 54 -1.82 -9.33 17.56
C SER A 54 -0.78 -9.20 18.66
N ALA A 55 0.49 -9.01 18.28
CA ALA A 55 1.61 -8.97 19.23
C ALA A 55 1.87 -7.56 19.82
N ASN A 56 0.95 -6.61 19.63
CA ASN A 56 1.10 -5.25 20.14
C ASN A 56 1.06 -5.24 21.68
N THR A 57 2.00 -4.56 22.31
CA THR A 57 2.13 -4.48 23.78
C THR A 57 0.96 -3.76 24.47
N ASN A 58 0.23 -2.93 23.71
CA ASN A 58 -0.95 -2.18 24.18
C ASN A 58 -2.28 -2.93 23.97
N LYS A 59 -2.23 -4.24 23.69
CA LYS A 59 -3.39 -5.10 23.44
C LYS A 59 -4.22 -4.72 22.20
N THR A 60 -3.68 -3.92 21.29
CA THR A 60 -4.30 -3.68 19.97
C THR A 60 -3.85 -4.73 18.97
N GLU A 61 -4.58 -4.85 17.87
CA GLU A 61 -4.16 -5.63 16.70
C GLU A 61 -4.03 -4.72 15.48
N ASP A 62 -3.23 -5.16 14.49
CA ASP A 62 -3.15 -4.55 13.18
C ASP A 62 -3.64 -5.57 12.15
N VAL A 63 -4.50 -5.16 11.25
CA VAL A 63 -5.12 -6.08 10.29
C VAL A 63 -4.93 -5.62 8.85
N CYS A 64 -5.02 -6.59 7.95
CA CYS A 64 -5.00 -6.50 6.50
C CYS A 64 -3.69 -5.97 5.90
N ALA A 65 -3.66 -5.75 4.58
CA ALA A 65 -2.45 -5.36 3.85
C ALA A 65 -1.79 -4.07 4.36
N MET A 66 -2.61 -3.13 4.85
CA MET A 66 -2.16 -1.83 5.35
C MET A 66 -1.91 -1.80 6.86
N GLN A 67 -2.08 -2.93 7.56
CA GLN A 67 -1.93 -3.05 9.02
C GLN A 67 -2.69 -1.95 9.77
N VAL A 68 -3.99 -1.84 9.45
CA VAL A 68 -4.89 -0.91 10.12
C VAL A 68 -5.05 -1.31 11.58
N ASN A 69 -4.67 -0.42 12.50
CA ASN A 69 -4.72 -0.69 13.93
C ASN A 69 -6.17 -0.63 14.48
N SER A 70 -6.49 -1.52 15.41
CA SER A 70 -7.82 -1.66 16.01
C SER A 70 -8.29 -0.42 16.80
N ILE A 71 -7.41 0.53 17.11
CA ILE A 71 -7.80 1.83 17.70
C ILE A 71 -8.76 2.61 16.77
N HIS A 72 -8.75 2.30 15.47
CA HIS A 72 -9.62 2.95 14.49
C HIS A 72 -10.98 2.27 14.33
N PHE A 73 -11.18 1.06 14.86
CA PHE A 73 -12.38 0.25 14.60
C PHE A 73 -13.67 0.94 15.03
N LYS A 74 -13.66 1.59 16.21
CA LYS A 74 -14.83 2.33 16.70
C LYS A 74 -15.24 3.47 15.74
N GLU A 75 -14.27 4.17 15.14
CA GLU A 75 -14.56 5.22 14.16
C GLU A 75 -15.05 4.61 12.83
N LEU A 76 -14.50 3.46 12.43
CA LEU A 76 -14.89 2.75 11.21
C LEU A 76 -16.31 2.19 11.26
N GLU A 77 -16.80 1.81 12.45
CA GLU A 77 -18.21 1.41 12.65
C GLU A 77 -19.18 2.51 12.19
N GLY A 78 -18.83 3.78 12.36
CA GLY A 78 -19.61 4.91 11.85
C GLY A 78 -19.71 4.97 10.32
N PHE A 79 -18.84 4.26 9.61
CA PHE A 79 -18.87 4.09 8.15
C PHE A 79 -19.36 2.70 7.73
N ASN A 80 -19.89 1.91 8.66
CA ASN A 80 -20.28 0.50 8.47
C ASN A 80 -19.13 -0.40 7.97
N ILE A 81 -17.90 -0.07 8.37
CA ILE A 81 -16.69 -0.87 8.05
C ILE A 81 -16.30 -1.66 9.30
N THR A 82 -16.34 -3.01 9.16
CA THR A 82 -15.97 -3.93 10.24
C THR A 82 -14.55 -4.47 10.06
N ARG A 83 -14.01 -5.07 11.12
CA ARG A 83 -12.77 -5.85 11.05
C ARG A 83 -12.81 -6.93 9.94
N SER A 84 -13.96 -7.59 9.79
CA SER A 84 -14.15 -8.61 8.76
C SER A 84 -14.03 -8.04 7.35
N ASP A 85 -14.55 -6.85 7.12
CA ASP A 85 -14.49 -6.19 5.81
C ASP A 85 -13.04 -5.83 5.46
N LEU A 86 -12.25 -5.35 6.43
CA LEU A 86 -10.82 -5.08 6.23
C LEU A 86 -10.04 -6.33 5.80
N LEU A 87 -10.37 -7.50 6.36
CA LEU A 87 -9.69 -8.76 6.05
C LEU A 87 -10.17 -9.42 4.76
N LYS A 88 -11.45 -9.26 4.40
CA LYS A 88 -12.06 -9.93 3.25
C LYS A 88 -12.02 -9.09 1.97
N ASN A 89 -11.96 -7.78 2.11
CA ASN A 89 -11.95 -6.86 0.97
C ASN A 89 -10.65 -6.04 0.94
N PRO A 90 -9.71 -6.41 0.06
CA PRO A 90 -8.43 -5.70 -0.05
C PRO A 90 -8.56 -4.22 -0.40
N CYS A 91 -9.58 -3.83 -1.18
CA CYS A 91 -9.83 -2.44 -1.50
C CYS A 91 -10.28 -1.65 -0.26
N ILE A 92 -11.19 -2.18 0.55
CA ILE A 92 -11.61 -1.53 1.80
C ILE A 92 -10.40 -1.34 2.72
N CYS A 93 -9.54 -2.35 2.83
CA CYS A 93 -8.31 -2.26 3.60
C CYS A 93 -7.42 -1.08 3.14
N VAL A 94 -7.15 -0.98 1.84
CA VAL A 94 -6.27 0.07 1.29
C VAL A 94 -6.92 1.44 1.45
N TYR A 95 -8.21 1.60 1.15
CA TYR A 95 -8.92 2.85 1.38
C TYR A 95 -8.88 3.27 2.85
N THR A 96 -9.05 2.32 3.78
CA THR A 96 -8.98 2.61 5.22
C THR A 96 -7.57 3.04 5.65
N GLY A 97 -6.51 2.34 5.24
CA GLY A 97 -5.14 2.74 5.51
C GLY A 97 -4.80 4.11 4.90
N THR A 98 -5.31 4.38 3.69
CA THR A 98 -5.17 5.69 3.03
C THR A 98 -5.89 6.79 3.82
N TRP A 99 -7.10 6.53 4.31
CA TRP A 99 -7.85 7.45 5.15
C TRP A 99 -7.10 7.77 6.47
N VAL A 100 -6.50 6.77 7.13
CA VAL A 100 -5.65 6.99 8.31
C VAL A 100 -4.48 7.93 7.97
N LEU A 101 -3.78 7.66 6.85
CA LEU A 101 -2.66 8.51 6.41
C LEU A 101 -3.13 9.92 6.04
N ALA A 102 -4.28 10.06 5.39
CA ALA A 102 -4.87 11.36 5.04
C ALA A 102 -5.20 12.19 6.29
N LYS A 103 -5.74 11.57 7.34
CA LYS A 103 -5.97 12.24 8.64
C LYS A 103 -4.66 12.77 9.24
N ILE A 104 -3.60 11.94 9.19
CA ILE A 104 -2.27 12.32 9.67
C ILE A 104 -1.73 13.51 8.85
N PHE A 105 -1.83 13.46 7.52
CA PHE A 105 -1.40 14.54 6.66
C PHE A 105 -2.18 15.84 6.87
N LYS A 106 -3.47 15.73 7.12
CA LYS A 106 -4.32 16.89 7.47
C LYS A 106 -3.86 17.57 8.76
N GLN A 107 -3.47 16.78 9.76
CA GLN A 107 -3.10 17.28 11.08
C GLN A 107 -1.65 17.76 11.18
N TYR A 108 -0.71 17.06 10.52
CA TYR A 108 0.74 17.27 10.70
C TYR A 108 1.46 17.70 9.41
N GLY A 109 0.71 17.94 8.33
CA GLY A 109 1.26 18.27 7.02
C GLY A 109 1.73 17.04 6.24
N LYS A 110 1.81 17.17 4.91
CA LYS A 110 2.25 16.11 4.00
C LYS A 110 3.79 16.09 3.95
N ASN A 111 4.42 15.30 4.81
CA ASN A 111 5.88 15.17 4.91
C ASN A 111 6.29 13.78 5.43
N TRP A 112 7.60 13.45 5.37
CA TRP A 112 8.12 12.15 5.78
C TRP A 112 7.95 11.85 7.28
N ASN A 113 7.99 12.87 8.16
CA ASN A 113 7.69 12.65 9.57
C ASN A 113 6.23 12.18 9.76
N SER A 114 5.31 12.74 8.98
CA SER A 114 3.90 12.33 8.98
C SER A 114 3.71 10.89 8.48
N VAL A 115 4.50 10.45 7.48
CA VAL A 115 4.55 9.03 7.11
C VAL A 115 5.02 8.18 8.29
N GLY A 116 6.01 8.64 9.05
CA GLY A 116 6.47 7.97 10.27
C GLY A 116 5.42 7.89 11.37
N ILE A 117 4.51 8.88 11.46
CA ILE A 117 3.41 8.88 12.43
C ILE A 117 2.43 7.73 12.18
N TYR A 118 2.27 7.29 10.94
CA TYR A 118 1.42 6.16 10.58
C TYR A 118 1.72 4.91 11.43
N ASN A 119 3.00 4.59 11.59
CA ASN A 119 3.45 3.45 12.41
C ASN A 119 3.65 3.83 13.88
N ALA A 120 4.31 4.95 14.15
CA ALA A 120 4.82 5.25 15.49
C ALA A 120 3.91 6.16 16.32
N GLY A 121 2.90 6.78 15.72
CA GLY A 121 2.12 7.82 16.38
C GLY A 121 2.92 9.12 16.58
N ALA A 122 2.23 10.17 17.06
CA ALA A 122 2.76 11.53 17.18
C ALA A 122 3.54 11.82 18.47
N GLY A 123 3.66 10.87 19.40
CA GLY A 123 4.31 11.05 20.70
C GLY A 123 5.72 11.65 20.58
N LYS A 124 6.08 12.59 21.48
CA LYS A 124 7.36 13.32 21.44
C LYS A 124 8.58 12.40 21.49
N ASN A 125 8.53 11.34 22.30
CA ASN A 125 9.62 10.37 22.48
C ASN A 125 9.72 9.32 21.37
N ARG A 126 8.90 9.41 20.31
CA ARG A 126 8.88 8.42 19.21
C ARG A 126 9.53 8.93 17.91
N ALA A 127 10.21 10.07 17.94
CA ALA A 127 10.81 10.68 16.75
C ALA A 127 11.80 9.76 16.03
N ALA A 128 12.65 9.04 16.76
CA ALA A 128 13.61 8.10 16.20
C ALA A 128 12.92 6.93 15.48
N ILE A 129 11.81 6.42 16.05
CA ILE A 129 11.02 5.32 15.45
C ILE A 129 10.34 5.83 14.17
N ARG A 130 9.75 7.03 14.21
CA ARG A 130 9.16 7.67 13.01
C ARG A 130 10.18 7.80 11.89
N LYS A 131 11.38 8.31 12.24
CA LYS A 131 12.46 8.47 11.27
C LYS A 131 12.86 7.14 10.63
N LYS A 132 13.11 6.11 11.45
CA LYS A 132 13.48 4.77 10.96
C LYS A 132 12.41 4.20 10.02
N TYR A 133 11.14 4.30 10.41
CA TYR A 133 10.03 3.84 9.57
C TYR A 133 9.98 4.61 8.25
N SER A 134 9.96 5.94 8.31
CA SER A 134 9.86 6.76 7.10
C SER A 134 11.05 6.60 6.16
N ASP A 135 12.27 6.39 6.66
CA ASP A 135 13.44 6.12 5.84
C ASP A 135 13.29 4.79 5.08
N THR A 136 12.73 3.75 5.74
CA THR A 136 12.43 2.47 5.07
C THR A 136 11.38 2.65 3.99
N ILE A 137 10.26 3.35 4.28
CA ILE A 137 9.21 3.62 3.29
C ILE A 137 9.77 4.42 2.12
N LYS A 138 10.61 5.44 2.38
CA LYS A 138 11.25 6.24 1.35
C LYS A 138 12.13 5.40 0.42
N SER A 139 12.86 4.43 0.95
CA SER A 139 13.68 3.52 0.14
C SER A 139 12.81 2.65 -0.77
N ILE A 140 11.74 2.04 -0.25
CA ILE A 140 10.81 1.23 -1.05
C ILE A 140 10.14 2.10 -2.12
N TYR A 141 9.65 3.28 -1.75
CA TYR A 141 9.03 4.24 -2.66
C TYR A 141 9.96 4.62 -3.82
N SER A 142 11.24 4.89 -3.52
CA SER A 142 12.23 5.24 -4.55
C SER A 142 12.45 4.10 -5.55
N ILE A 143 12.45 2.85 -5.10
CA ILE A 143 12.57 1.67 -5.97
C ILE A 143 11.34 1.55 -6.89
N LEU A 144 10.13 1.70 -6.33
CA LEU A 144 8.88 1.64 -7.10
C LEU A 144 8.82 2.76 -8.15
N LEU A 145 9.23 3.97 -7.78
CA LEU A 145 9.27 5.11 -8.69
C LEU A 145 10.27 4.90 -9.82
N ALA A 146 11.47 4.39 -9.53
CA ALA A 146 12.48 4.08 -10.54
C ALA A 146 11.97 3.02 -11.53
N ARG A 147 11.31 1.97 -11.02
CA ARG A 147 10.67 0.94 -11.85
C ARG A 147 9.60 1.54 -12.78
N GLN A 148 8.70 2.36 -12.26
CA GLN A 148 7.65 3.01 -13.04
C GLN A 148 8.25 3.89 -14.16
N ILE A 149 9.32 4.64 -13.87
CA ILE A 149 10.02 5.45 -14.88
C ILE A 149 10.60 4.58 -16.01
N LEU A 150 11.19 3.42 -15.68
CA LEU A 150 11.75 2.51 -16.66
C LEU A 150 10.65 1.87 -17.53
N GLU A 151 9.55 1.42 -16.93
CA GLU A 151 8.41 0.85 -17.64
C GLU A 151 7.80 1.87 -18.61
N ASN A 152 7.65 3.12 -18.19
CA ASN A 152 7.16 4.21 -19.05
C ASN A 152 8.10 4.50 -20.24
N LYS A 153 9.42 4.47 -20.03
CA LYS A 153 10.39 4.63 -21.13
C LYS A 153 10.32 3.49 -22.15
N GLN A 154 10.15 2.25 -21.67
CA GLN A 154 10.02 1.10 -22.54
C GLN A 154 8.72 1.15 -23.36
N ALA A 155 7.61 1.54 -22.76
CA ALA A 155 6.32 1.71 -23.43
C ALA A 155 6.36 2.79 -24.52
N THR A 156 7.11 3.87 -24.33
CA THR A 156 7.28 4.93 -25.34
C THR A 156 8.19 4.51 -26.50
N GLN A 157 9.14 3.59 -26.28
CA GLN A 157 10.08 3.12 -27.29
C GLN A 157 9.53 1.92 -28.10
N ASN A 158 8.55 1.19 -27.57
CA ASN A 158 7.96 0.03 -28.20
C ASN A 158 6.42 0.07 -28.10
N PRO A 159 5.75 0.76 -29.03
CA PRO A 159 4.28 0.98 -28.98
C PRO A 159 3.43 -0.29 -29.14
N THR A 160 4.04 -1.46 -29.42
CA THR A 160 3.36 -2.75 -29.44
C THR A 160 3.21 -3.40 -28.06
N TYR A 161 3.81 -2.83 -27.01
CA TYR A 161 3.59 -3.28 -25.63
C TYR A 161 2.23 -2.79 -25.15
N PRO A 162 1.34 -3.66 -24.61
CA PRO A 162 0.05 -3.19 -24.10
C PRO A 162 0.31 -2.13 -23.04
N SER A 163 -0.16 -0.92 -23.31
CA SER A 163 -0.08 0.18 -22.36
C SER A 163 -0.84 -0.21 -21.10
N ASN A 164 -0.10 -0.45 -20.01
CA ASN A 164 -0.68 -0.46 -18.68
C ASN A 164 -1.49 0.85 -18.49
N PRO A 165 -2.67 0.82 -17.86
CA PRO A 165 -3.53 2.00 -17.75
C PRO A 165 -2.71 3.19 -17.30
N GLN A 166 -2.86 4.30 -18.04
CA GLN A 166 -2.11 5.57 -17.97
C GLN A 166 -1.48 5.82 -16.60
N PRO A 167 -0.13 5.92 -16.51
CA PRO A 167 0.49 6.28 -15.25
C PRO A 167 -0.03 7.65 -14.83
N LEU A 168 -0.60 7.71 -13.64
CA LEU A 168 -0.86 8.98 -12.99
C LEU A 168 0.45 9.76 -13.01
N LYS A 169 0.43 11.01 -13.53
CA LYS A 169 1.60 11.90 -13.41
C LYS A 169 2.06 11.82 -11.97
N PRO A 170 3.33 11.48 -11.67
CA PRO A 170 3.80 11.34 -10.31
C PRO A 170 3.44 12.63 -9.58
N ALA A 171 2.52 12.55 -8.64
CA ALA A 171 2.33 13.61 -7.68
C ALA A 171 3.61 13.61 -6.86
N HIS A 172 4.57 14.46 -7.26
CA HIS A 172 5.87 14.53 -6.62
C HIS A 172 5.65 14.70 -5.12
N PHE A 173 5.81 13.62 -4.37
CA PHE A 173 5.88 13.66 -2.92
C PHE A 173 7.26 14.23 -2.53
N TYR A 174 7.50 15.49 -2.94
CA TYR A 174 8.58 16.27 -2.38
C TYR A 174 8.02 17.01 -1.18
N PRO A 175 8.46 16.70 0.05
CA PRO A 175 8.21 17.60 1.16
C PRO A 175 8.82 18.93 0.76
N GLN A 176 7.99 19.99 0.73
CA GLN A 176 8.48 21.34 0.65
C GLN A 176 9.53 21.47 1.75
N GLN A 177 10.80 21.65 1.37
CA GLN A 177 11.85 21.98 2.34
C GLN A 177 11.39 23.29 2.97
N GLY A 178 11.15 23.24 4.30
CA GLY A 178 10.66 24.37 5.04
C GLY A 178 11.50 25.61 4.72
N VAL A 179 10.85 26.61 4.16
CA VAL A 179 11.32 27.98 4.20
C VAL A 179 11.26 28.39 5.66
N LYS A 180 12.39 28.88 6.17
CA LYS A 180 12.65 29.35 7.54
C LYS A 180 11.59 30.33 8.03
#